data_b3abc32d9fa133e4718a9386d591287d
#
_entry.id   b3abc32d9fa133e4718a9386d591287d
#
_cell.length_a   1.000
_cell.length_b   1.000
_cell.length_c   1.000
_cell.angle_alpha   90.00
_cell.angle_beta   90.00
_cell.angle_gamma   90.00
#
_symmetry.space_group_name_H-M   'P 1'
#
loop_
_entity.id
_entity.type
_entity.pdbx_description
1 polymer ?
#
loop_
_entity_poly.entity_id
_entity_poly.type
_entity_poly.pdbx_seq_one_letter_code
_entity_poly.pdbx_strand_id
1 'polypeptide(L)'
;MKTLGRQMLCYLLLCFAVTTYAEETISIDTDNTSLIYKVDKDKKLRQVYFGSFLDAKEAEATQVTKADAYPTFGTSYVNEAALRAVHGDGNTSTELYFEGVEQNKLSDDITQTIITLKDGCFPFTVKLCFKSYAQNDVIEQWSEISHTEKKPVTLYNYASSHLFFNEPSYYLTQFCGEWAMEMNMVETQLSRGVKNLESKLGVRSNQHSHPCFYLSLDGKAQEKAGRVVGGTLAWPGSYRLSFEVDHRENLHIISGINPYASQYILNPKEVFRTPALLYSYSSKGTGDISRRFHRWAKKYGIYRGDKTRTTLLNNWEATYFDFNEEVLSGIIKDAADMGFELFLLDDGWFANKYPRDNDKAGLGDWNYNKKKLPHGLGYLVNESKKKGIKFGIWLEPEMVNPKSELYEKHPDWVIGQPNRPLDLSR
;
A
#
# COMPACT_ATOMS: atom_id res chain seq x y z
N MET A 1 63.98 37.45 55.98
CA MET A 1 64.22 36.37 55.04
C MET A 1 62.87 35.94 54.53
N LYS A 2 62.59 36.19 53.23
CA LYS A 2 61.32 35.98 52.59
C LYS A 2 61.37 34.68 51.81
N THR A 3 60.51 33.69 52.14
CA THR A 3 60.32 32.46 51.38
C THR A 3 59.20 32.65 50.37
N LEU A 4 59.54 32.55 49.06
CA LEU A 4 58.61 32.52 47.95
C LEU A 4 57.95 31.16 47.87
N GLY A 5 56.60 31.09 47.96
CA GLY A 5 55.83 29.95 47.63
C GLY A 5 55.54 29.90 46.12
N ARG A 6 55.94 28.81 45.45
CA ARG A 6 55.61 28.52 44.04
C ARG A 6 54.22 27.91 43.99
N GLN A 7 53.25 28.60 43.45
CA GLN A 7 51.97 28.03 43.04
C GLN A 7 52.14 27.33 41.69
N MET A 8 51.93 26.02 41.68
CA MET A 8 51.89 25.20 40.46
C MET A 8 50.46 25.15 39.94
N LEU A 9 50.21 25.84 38.81
CA LEU A 9 48.92 25.86 38.14
C LEU A 9 48.83 24.64 37.26
N CYS A 10 48.01 23.64 37.68
CA CYS A 10 47.65 22.50 36.83
C CYS A 10 46.57 22.92 35.80
N TYR A 11 46.96 23.00 34.55
CA TYR A 11 46.00 23.10 33.45
C TYR A 11 45.43 21.69 33.16
N LEU A 12 44.17 21.44 33.50
CA LEU A 12 43.41 20.31 33.02
C LEU A 12 43.07 20.54 31.55
N LEU A 13 43.76 19.88 30.62
CA LEU A 13 43.33 19.76 29.24
C LEU A 13 42.15 18.80 29.21
N LEU A 14 40.93 19.34 29.11
CA LEU A 14 39.75 18.57 28.68
C LEU A 14 39.91 18.27 27.18
N CYS A 15 40.37 17.09 26.83
CA CYS A 15 40.26 16.52 25.52
C CYS A 15 38.77 16.18 25.28
N PHE A 16 38.03 17.05 24.59
CA PHE A 16 36.80 16.65 23.97
C PHE A 16 37.15 15.69 22.82
N ALA A 17 36.90 14.41 23.04
CA ALA A 17 36.90 13.43 21.96
C ALA A 17 35.67 13.78 21.07
N VAL A 18 35.91 14.50 20.00
CA VAL A 18 34.94 14.62 18.90
C VAL A 18 34.90 13.23 18.26
N THR A 19 33.96 12.41 18.66
CA THR A 19 33.62 11.20 17.92
C THR A 19 33.05 11.65 16.57
N THR A 20 33.89 11.68 15.54
CA THR A 20 33.42 11.77 14.16
C THR A 20 32.66 10.48 13.86
N TYR A 21 31.34 10.56 13.77
CA TYR A 21 30.52 9.48 13.25
C TYR A 21 30.94 9.26 11.80
N ALA A 22 31.39 8.07 11.47
CA ALA A 22 31.61 7.72 10.06
C ALA A 22 30.26 7.72 9.33
N GLU A 23 30.22 8.29 8.14
CA GLU A 23 29.04 8.19 7.28
C GLU A 23 28.74 6.72 7.03
N GLU A 24 27.56 6.24 7.44
CA GLU A 24 27.13 4.86 7.23
C GLU A 24 26.26 4.79 5.97
N THR A 25 26.65 3.94 5.03
CA THR A 25 25.91 3.70 3.78
C THR A 25 25.06 2.45 3.92
N ILE A 26 23.76 2.55 3.66
CA ILE A 26 22.78 1.46 3.75
C ILE A 26 22.17 1.25 2.38
N SER A 27 22.45 0.09 1.77
CA SER A 27 21.88 -0.32 0.48
C SER A 27 20.74 -1.32 0.66
N ILE A 28 19.67 -1.09 -0.09
CA ILE A 28 18.53 -1.99 -0.25
C ILE A 28 18.52 -2.39 -1.72
N ASP A 29 19.09 -3.55 -1.99
CA ASP A 29 19.43 -3.97 -3.35
C ASP A 29 18.55 -5.11 -3.83
N THR A 30 18.31 -5.10 -5.14
CA THR A 30 17.80 -6.22 -5.94
C THR A 30 18.83 -6.53 -7.03
N ASP A 31 18.55 -7.49 -7.92
CA ASP A 31 19.50 -7.84 -8.99
C ASP A 31 19.84 -6.67 -9.93
N ASN A 32 18.91 -5.74 -10.17
CA ASN A 32 19.09 -4.64 -11.11
C ASN A 32 18.78 -3.25 -10.53
N THR A 33 18.49 -3.14 -9.23
CA THR A 33 18.08 -1.86 -8.63
C THR A 33 18.74 -1.66 -7.27
N SER A 34 19.17 -0.44 -6.96
CA SER A 34 19.62 -0.02 -5.63
C SER A 34 18.82 1.17 -5.12
N LEU A 35 18.37 1.09 -3.87
CA LEU A 35 17.90 2.22 -3.07
C LEU A 35 18.90 2.43 -1.93
N ILE A 36 19.54 3.61 -1.91
CA ILE A 36 20.66 3.87 -1.00
C ILE A 36 20.30 5.00 -0.05
N TYR A 37 20.56 4.75 1.21
CA TYR A 37 20.50 5.74 2.28
C TYR A 37 21.89 5.98 2.86
N LYS A 38 22.13 7.19 3.36
CA LYS A 38 23.31 7.53 4.14
C LYS A 38 22.92 8.21 5.45
N VAL A 39 23.69 7.94 6.48
CA VAL A 39 23.61 8.64 7.76
C VAL A 39 24.56 9.83 7.69
N ASP A 40 24.05 11.04 7.81
CA ASP A 40 24.88 12.25 7.82
C ASP A 40 25.53 12.50 9.19
N LYS A 41 26.43 13.49 9.25
CA LYS A 41 27.15 13.88 10.48
C LYS A 41 26.24 14.24 11.66
N ASP A 42 24.99 14.65 11.38
CA ASP A 42 23.98 15.03 12.36
C ASP A 42 23.07 13.85 12.74
N LYS A 43 23.47 12.62 12.37
CA LYS A 43 22.69 11.38 12.53
C LYS A 43 21.34 11.37 11.83
N LYS A 44 21.18 12.17 10.78
CA LYS A 44 19.99 12.14 9.96
C LYS A 44 20.14 11.08 8.87
N LEU A 45 19.09 10.28 8.65
CA LEU A 45 19.03 9.32 7.56
C LEU A 45 18.57 10.03 6.28
N ARG A 46 19.40 9.99 5.23
CA ARG A 46 19.18 10.65 3.96
C ARG A 46 19.01 9.65 2.84
N GLN A 47 17.97 9.79 2.01
CA GLN A 47 17.93 9.07 0.75
C GLN A 47 18.89 9.74 -0.24
N VAL A 48 19.82 8.98 -0.79
CA VAL A 48 20.86 9.52 -1.68
C VAL A 48 20.75 9.02 -3.11
N TYR A 49 20.14 7.85 -3.31
CA TYR A 49 19.99 7.25 -4.64
C TYR A 49 18.80 6.31 -4.70
N PHE A 50 18.15 6.26 -5.85
CA PHE A 50 17.22 5.18 -6.23
C PHE A 50 17.25 5.04 -7.76
N GLY A 51 17.75 3.90 -8.24
CA GLY A 51 17.99 3.70 -9.65
C GLY A 51 18.53 2.32 -9.99
N SER A 52 19.30 2.23 -11.09
CA SER A 52 20.00 1.01 -11.49
C SER A 52 20.94 0.53 -10.38
N PHE A 53 21.19 -0.77 -10.33
CA PHE A 53 22.10 -1.36 -9.34
C PHE A 53 23.46 -0.66 -9.34
N LEU A 54 23.95 -0.35 -8.15
CA LEU A 54 25.31 0.16 -7.87
C LEU A 54 26.04 -0.85 -7.00
N ASP A 55 27.30 -1.10 -7.29
CA ASP A 55 28.14 -1.90 -6.42
C ASP A 55 28.49 -1.15 -5.10
N ALA A 56 29.07 -1.85 -4.13
CA ALA A 56 29.38 -1.26 -2.83
C ALA A 56 30.29 -0.03 -2.91
N LYS A 57 31.22 0.01 -3.88
CA LYS A 57 32.14 1.15 -4.09
C LYS A 57 31.41 2.34 -4.70
N GLU A 58 30.56 2.09 -5.66
CA GLU A 58 29.71 3.11 -6.29
C GLU A 58 28.71 3.67 -5.30
N ALA A 59 28.06 2.81 -4.49
CA ALA A 59 27.16 3.20 -3.42
C ALA A 59 27.84 4.10 -2.38
N GLU A 60 29.06 3.75 -1.97
CA GLU A 60 29.86 4.56 -1.04
C GLU A 60 30.27 5.91 -1.64
N ALA A 61 30.48 5.99 -2.92
CA ALA A 61 30.83 7.23 -3.63
C ALA A 61 29.66 8.20 -3.84
N THR A 62 28.40 7.79 -3.57
CA THR A 62 27.23 8.68 -3.70
C THR A 62 27.33 9.84 -2.73
N GLN A 63 26.87 11.03 -3.16
CA GLN A 63 26.89 12.20 -2.30
C GLN A 63 25.67 12.25 -1.38
N VAL A 64 25.88 12.70 -0.13
CA VAL A 64 24.80 12.91 0.82
C VAL A 64 23.87 14.03 0.33
N THR A 65 22.59 13.74 0.24
CA THR A 65 21.52 14.71 -0.09
C THR A 65 21.02 15.41 1.18
N LYS A 66 20.08 16.35 1.01
CA LYS A 66 19.30 16.93 2.11
C LYS A 66 17.92 16.29 2.26
N ALA A 67 17.63 15.23 1.51
CA ALA A 67 16.34 14.55 1.54
C ALA A 67 16.26 13.59 2.74
N ASP A 68 15.47 13.93 3.74
CA ASP A 68 15.17 13.02 4.85
C ASP A 68 14.53 11.75 4.31
N ALA A 69 14.98 10.60 4.78
CA ALA A 69 14.39 9.31 4.42
C ALA A 69 12.93 9.18 4.87
N TYR A 70 12.57 9.86 5.94
CA TYR A 70 11.21 9.89 6.49
C TYR A 70 10.94 11.24 7.17
N PRO A 71 10.54 12.26 6.39
CA PRO A 71 10.38 13.60 6.90
C PRO A 71 9.22 13.71 7.89
N THR A 72 9.45 14.46 8.97
CA THR A 72 8.48 14.65 10.05
C THR A 72 8.04 16.10 10.17
N PHE A 73 6.82 16.33 10.65
CA PHE A 73 6.30 17.66 10.96
C PHE A 73 6.98 18.25 12.20
N GLY A 74 7.26 19.55 12.17
CA GLY A 74 7.69 20.33 13.33
C GLY A 74 9.17 20.72 13.36
N THR A 75 9.99 20.28 12.40
CA THR A 75 11.45 20.50 12.37
C THR A 75 11.89 21.42 11.22
N SER A 76 11.17 22.49 10.96
CA SER A 76 11.35 23.38 9.79
C SER A 76 11.19 22.69 8.42
N TYR A 77 10.67 21.47 8.36
CA TYR A 77 10.28 20.83 7.12
C TYR A 77 8.96 21.45 6.61
N VAL A 78 8.98 22.01 5.41
CA VAL A 78 7.87 22.84 4.87
C VAL A 78 7.05 22.15 3.79
N ASN A 79 7.47 20.94 3.36
CA ASN A 79 6.77 20.13 2.38
C ASN A 79 5.81 19.14 3.09
N GLU A 80 5.08 18.32 2.33
CA GLU A 80 4.25 17.26 2.89
C GLU A 80 5.08 16.31 3.76
N ALA A 81 4.72 16.16 5.04
CA ALA A 81 5.45 15.30 5.97
C ALA A 81 4.96 13.84 5.89
N ALA A 82 5.88 12.88 5.98
CA ALA A 82 5.54 11.47 6.08
C ALA A 82 4.92 11.12 7.44
N LEU A 83 5.29 11.85 8.50
CA LEU A 83 4.74 11.69 9.84
C LEU A 83 4.30 13.02 10.43
N ARG A 84 3.07 13.06 10.95
CA ARG A 84 2.56 14.11 11.83
C ARG A 84 1.93 13.47 13.05
N ALA A 85 2.54 13.70 14.21
CA ALA A 85 2.09 13.17 15.49
C ALA A 85 1.81 14.31 16.48
N VAL A 86 0.95 14.05 17.46
CA VAL A 86 0.79 14.88 18.66
C VAL A 86 1.16 14.00 19.85
N HIS A 87 2.26 14.37 20.51
CA HIS A 87 2.80 13.66 21.66
C HIS A 87 1.89 13.76 22.89
N GLY A 88 2.10 12.91 23.89
CA GLY A 88 1.27 12.83 25.07
C GLY A 88 1.18 14.09 25.95
N ASP A 89 2.07 15.06 25.73
CA ASP A 89 2.08 16.38 26.37
C ASP A 89 1.43 17.49 25.51
N GLY A 90 1.00 17.15 24.28
CA GLY A 90 0.41 18.07 23.31
C GLY A 90 1.41 18.67 22.32
N ASN A 91 2.71 18.33 22.40
CA ASN A 91 3.71 18.76 21.43
C ASN A 91 3.46 18.12 20.06
N THR A 92 3.60 18.90 18.99
CA THR A 92 3.38 18.46 17.60
C THR A 92 4.67 18.23 16.82
N SER A 93 5.84 18.50 17.42
CA SER A 93 7.13 18.38 16.77
C SER A 93 7.74 17.01 17.02
N THR A 94 8.14 16.33 15.95
CA THR A 94 8.87 15.05 15.99
C THR A 94 10.14 15.20 15.19
N GLU A 95 11.29 14.85 15.76
CA GLU A 95 12.58 14.91 15.08
C GLU A 95 13.34 13.59 15.20
N LEU A 96 13.43 12.87 14.07
CA LEU A 96 14.00 11.54 14.04
C LEU A 96 15.49 11.54 13.73
N TYR A 97 16.23 10.68 14.44
CA TYR A 97 17.65 10.43 14.29
C TYR A 97 17.91 8.94 14.10
N PHE A 98 18.92 8.60 13.31
CA PHE A 98 19.33 7.23 13.09
C PHE A 98 19.84 6.59 14.38
N GLU A 99 19.36 5.38 14.66
CA GLU A 99 19.77 4.58 15.82
C GLU A 99 20.51 3.30 15.41
N GLY A 100 20.15 2.70 14.29
CA GLY A 100 20.80 1.49 13.79
C GLY A 100 20.06 0.83 12.63
N VAL A 101 20.72 -0.15 12.04
CA VAL A 101 20.19 -0.95 10.93
C VAL A 101 20.41 -2.44 11.20
N GLU A 102 19.43 -3.24 10.82
CA GLU A 102 19.50 -4.70 10.82
C GLU A 102 19.20 -5.21 9.41
N GLN A 103 20.04 -6.11 8.89
CA GLN A 103 19.81 -6.78 7.62
C GLN A 103 19.82 -8.30 7.81
N ASN A 104 18.75 -8.95 7.38
CA ASN A 104 18.57 -10.39 7.52
C ASN A 104 18.20 -11.02 6.18
N LYS A 105 18.96 -12.01 5.74
CA LYS A 105 18.64 -12.83 4.57
C LYS A 105 17.55 -13.83 4.96
N LEU A 106 16.31 -13.61 4.48
CA LEU A 106 15.18 -14.49 4.78
C LEU A 106 15.14 -15.72 3.88
N SER A 107 15.65 -15.59 2.64
CA SER A 107 15.83 -16.66 1.68
C SER A 107 16.91 -16.26 0.66
N ASP A 108 17.19 -17.11 -0.33
CA ASP A 108 18.14 -16.76 -1.40
C ASP A 108 17.67 -15.57 -2.25
N ASP A 109 16.36 -15.29 -2.27
CA ASP A 109 15.74 -14.23 -3.06
C ASP A 109 15.28 -13.02 -2.23
N ILE A 110 15.20 -13.15 -0.90
CA ILE A 110 14.61 -12.10 -0.06
C ILE A 110 15.56 -11.67 1.04
N THR A 111 15.90 -10.39 1.05
CA THR A 111 16.58 -9.72 2.16
C THR A 111 15.64 -8.76 2.86
N GLN A 112 15.59 -8.82 4.18
CA GLN A 112 14.88 -7.85 5.02
C GLN A 112 15.88 -6.85 5.59
N THR A 113 15.56 -5.56 5.47
CA THR A 113 16.31 -4.47 6.11
C THR A 113 15.37 -3.70 7.01
N ILE A 114 15.79 -3.44 8.25
CA ILE A 114 15.06 -2.63 9.23
C ILE A 114 15.97 -1.50 9.69
N ILE A 115 15.60 -0.26 9.38
CA ILE A 115 16.31 0.94 9.84
C ILE A 115 15.53 1.55 10.98
N THR A 116 16.14 1.67 12.15
CA THR A 116 15.51 2.24 13.34
C THR A 116 15.86 3.71 13.48
N LEU A 117 14.82 4.54 13.60
CA LEU A 117 14.91 5.97 13.87
C LEU A 117 14.27 6.27 15.21
N LYS A 118 14.87 7.16 16.01
CA LYS A 118 14.32 7.60 17.30
C LYS A 118 14.21 9.11 17.37
N ASP A 119 13.17 9.58 18.05
CA ASP A 119 13.06 11.01 18.38
C ASP A 119 14.09 11.41 19.43
N GLY A 120 14.63 12.64 19.29
CA GLY A 120 15.66 13.17 20.18
C GLY A 120 15.17 13.58 21.58
N CYS A 121 13.87 13.83 21.73
CA CYS A 121 13.25 14.35 22.95
C CYS A 121 12.22 13.40 23.56
N PHE A 122 11.50 12.66 22.73
CA PHE A 122 10.44 11.75 23.15
C PHE A 122 10.86 10.28 23.00
N PRO A 123 10.39 9.37 23.87
CA PRO A 123 10.61 7.93 23.71
C PRO A 123 9.73 7.38 22.57
N PHE A 124 9.94 7.90 21.37
CA PHE A 124 9.19 7.64 20.17
C PHE A 124 10.12 7.06 19.09
N THR A 125 9.67 6.00 18.43
CA THR A 125 10.48 5.22 17.48
C THR A 125 9.71 4.98 16.19
N VAL A 126 10.40 5.16 15.06
CA VAL A 126 9.94 4.75 13.73
C VAL A 126 10.93 3.75 13.17
N LYS A 127 10.44 2.60 12.73
CA LYS A 127 11.22 1.62 11.97
C LYS A 127 10.81 1.70 10.51
N LEU A 128 11.76 1.95 9.62
CA LEU A 128 11.59 1.81 8.19
C LEU A 128 11.95 0.38 7.81
N CYS A 129 10.96 -0.39 7.40
CA CYS A 129 11.08 -1.81 7.13
C CYS A 129 11.02 -2.05 5.62
N PHE A 130 11.95 -2.87 5.12
CA PHE A 130 12.06 -3.21 3.71
C PHE A 130 12.17 -4.72 3.52
N LYS A 131 11.60 -5.21 2.41
CA LYS A 131 11.99 -6.50 1.84
C LYS A 131 12.37 -6.26 0.38
N SER A 132 13.57 -6.64 0.01
CA SER A 132 13.99 -6.66 -1.38
C SER A 132 13.85 -8.08 -1.93
N TYR A 133 13.15 -8.18 -3.07
CA TYR A 133 12.94 -9.41 -3.83
C TYR A 133 13.91 -9.37 -5.02
N ALA A 134 15.09 -9.98 -4.84
CA ALA A 134 16.23 -9.81 -5.75
C ALA A 134 15.89 -10.14 -7.20
N GLN A 135 15.40 -11.36 -7.48
CA GLN A 135 15.10 -11.86 -8.82
C GLN A 135 13.92 -11.15 -9.52
N ASN A 136 13.05 -10.49 -8.74
CA ASN A 136 11.89 -9.80 -9.28
C ASN A 136 12.09 -8.30 -9.42
N ASP A 137 13.19 -7.74 -8.88
CA ASP A 137 13.46 -6.31 -8.80
C ASP A 137 12.32 -5.50 -8.15
N VAL A 138 11.75 -6.02 -7.09
CA VAL A 138 10.67 -5.38 -6.33
C VAL A 138 11.14 -5.13 -4.90
N ILE A 139 10.88 -3.92 -4.42
CA ILE A 139 11.08 -3.55 -3.02
C ILE A 139 9.70 -3.35 -2.37
N GLU A 140 9.49 -3.98 -1.23
CA GLU A 140 8.34 -3.80 -0.35
C GLU A 140 8.77 -2.95 0.83
N GLN A 141 8.09 -1.84 1.10
CA GLN A 141 8.41 -0.92 2.19
C GLN A 141 7.19 -0.58 3.03
N TRP A 142 7.34 -0.61 4.37
CA TRP A 142 6.37 -0.13 5.34
C TRP A 142 7.07 0.53 6.52
N SER A 143 6.29 1.21 7.35
CA SER A 143 6.77 1.82 8.58
C SER A 143 6.10 1.18 9.80
N GLU A 144 6.85 1.03 10.90
CA GLU A 144 6.33 0.64 12.20
C GLU A 144 6.60 1.77 13.18
N ILE A 145 5.53 2.28 13.80
CA ILE A 145 5.56 3.44 14.71
C ILE A 145 5.20 2.98 16.10
N SER A 146 6.01 3.33 17.09
CA SER A 146 5.80 2.95 18.50
C SER A 146 6.33 4.01 19.45
N HIS A 147 5.83 4.01 20.70
CA HIS A 147 6.35 4.88 21.75
C HIS A 147 6.18 4.26 23.13
N THR A 148 6.90 4.83 24.13
CA THR A 148 6.75 4.48 25.54
C THR A 148 6.46 5.71 26.41
N GLU A 149 5.86 6.75 25.83
CA GLU A 149 5.35 7.89 26.58
C GLU A 149 4.27 7.47 27.57
N LYS A 150 4.02 8.30 28.60
CA LYS A 150 3.03 7.99 29.65
C LYS A 150 1.57 8.06 29.16
N LYS A 151 1.30 8.87 28.14
CA LYS A 151 -0.03 9.08 27.55
C LYS A 151 -0.04 8.63 26.10
N PRO A 152 -1.21 8.34 25.51
CA PRO A 152 -1.32 8.06 24.09
C PRO A 152 -0.77 9.19 23.21
N VAL A 153 -0.23 8.82 22.06
CA VAL A 153 0.17 9.72 20.98
C VAL A 153 -0.88 9.64 19.88
N THR A 154 -1.28 10.79 19.31
CA THR A 154 -2.23 10.79 18.19
C THR A 154 -1.47 10.97 16.87
N LEU A 155 -1.62 10.02 15.96
CA LEU A 155 -1.06 10.08 14.62
C LEU A 155 -2.10 10.67 13.65
N TYR A 156 -1.72 11.70 12.88
CA TYR A 156 -2.55 12.35 11.86
C TYR A 156 -2.07 12.06 10.44
N ASN A 157 -0.75 11.93 10.25
CA ASN A 157 -0.15 11.42 9.03
C ASN A 157 0.86 10.35 9.42
N TYR A 158 0.85 9.23 8.71
CA TYR A 158 1.65 8.04 9.01
C TYR A 158 1.89 7.26 7.72
N ALA A 159 2.84 7.78 6.93
CA ALA A 159 3.14 7.22 5.62
C ALA A 159 3.84 5.86 5.70
N SER A 160 3.59 5.04 4.70
CA SER A 160 4.32 3.78 4.48
C SER A 160 5.74 4.04 3.99
N SER A 161 5.91 5.08 3.18
CA SER A 161 7.18 5.41 2.54
C SER A 161 7.27 6.88 2.18
N HIS A 162 8.50 7.33 2.04
CA HIS A 162 8.87 8.55 1.35
C HIS A 162 9.95 8.20 0.32
N LEU A 163 9.79 8.66 -0.93
CA LEU A 163 10.80 8.55 -1.98
C LEU A 163 11.13 9.94 -2.50
N PHE A 164 12.40 10.16 -2.80
CA PHE A 164 12.93 11.43 -3.27
C PHE A 164 13.60 11.28 -4.62
N PHE A 165 13.35 12.25 -5.54
CA PHE A 165 13.98 12.33 -6.84
C PHE A 165 14.41 13.75 -7.14
N ASN A 166 15.57 13.87 -7.80
CA ASN A 166 16.09 15.13 -8.33
C ASN A 166 16.40 14.93 -9.81
N GLU A 167 15.36 15.10 -10.64
CA GLU A 167 15.43 14.89 -12.09
C GLU A 167 14.88 16.11 -12.84
N PRO A 168 15.24 16.31 -14.11
CA PRO A 168 14.81 17.49 -14.86
C PRO A 168 13.31 17.56 -15.13
N SER A 169 12.60 16.43 -15.12
CA SER A 169 11.16 16.39 -15.34
C SER A 169 10.55 15.10 -14.82
N TYR A 170 9.25 15.13 -14.56
CA TYR A 170 8.49 14.02 -14.02
C TYR A 170 7.16 13.87 -14.77
N TYR A 171 6.88 12.67 -15.26
CA TYR A 171 5.62 12.33 -15.91
C TYR A 171 4.94 11.22 -15.13
N LEU A 172 3.80 11.54 -14.54
CA LEU A 172 3.02 10.65 -13.72
C LEU A 172 1.92 10.00 -14.55
N THR A 173 1.94 8.68 -14.66
CA THR A 173 0.84 7.88 -15.19
C THR A 173 0.03 7.31 -14.04
N GLN A 174 -1.28 7.57 -14.05
CA GLN A 174 -2.26 7.06 -13.11
C GLN A 174 -3.34 6.24 -13.83
N PHE A 175 -4.05 5.41 -13.07
CA PHE A 175 -5.11 4.56 -13.59
C PHE A 175 -6.42 4.94 -12.91
N CYS A 176 -7.39 5.35 -13.70
CA CYS A 176 -8.70 5.85 -13.27
C CYS A 176 -9.82 5.10 -13.96
N GLY A 177 -11.03 5.27 -13.48
CA GLY A 177 -12.19 4.73 -14.16
C GLY A 177 -13.43 4.72 -13.30
N GLU A 178 -14.37 3.93 -13.75
CA GLU A 178 -15.61 3.60 -13.07
C GLU A 178 -16.12 2.27 -13.61
N TRP A 179 -17.30 1.85 -13.18
CA TRP A 179 -17.91 0.62 -13.67
C TRP A 179 -18.01 0.60 -15.21
N ALA A 180 -17.57 -0.48 -15.83
CA ALA A 180 -17.43 -0.70 -17.28
C ALA A 180 -16.46 0.28 -18.00
N MET A 181 -15.63 1.01 -17.25
CA MET A 181 -14.60 1.92 -17.77
C MET A 181 -13.34 1.88 -16.85
N GLU A 182 -12.97 0.70 -16.37
CA GLU A 182 -11.88 0.51 -15.42
C GLU A 182 -10.51 0.69 -16.09
N MET A 183 -9.50 1.05 -15.28
CA MET A 183 -8.08 1.08 -15.65
C MET A 183 -7.74 2.00 -16.84
N ASN A 184 -8.47 3.09 -17.05
CA ASN A 184 -8.07 4.09 -18.02
C ASN A 184 -6.78 4.77 -17.61
N MET A 185 -5.81 4.78 -18.51
CA MET A 185 -4.49 5.35 -18.27
C MET A 185 -4.50 6.86 -18.55
N VAL A 186 -4.08 7.66 -17.57
CA VAL A 186 -3.96 9.12 -17.68
C VAL A 186 -2.54 9.53 -17.34
N GLU A 187 -1.87 10.24 -18.24
CA GLU A 187 -0.53 10.77 -18.01
C GLU A 187 -0.57 12.28 -17.79
N THR A 188 0.19 12.76 -16.80
CA THR A 188 0.32 14.18 -16.46
C THR A 188 1.77 14.53 -16.19
N GLN A 189 2.28 15.59 -16.81
CA GLN A 189 3.55 16.17 -16.42
C GLN A 189 3.38 16.88 -15.08
N LEU A 190 4.22 16.56 -14.10
CA LEU A 190 4.19 17.21 -12.79
C LEU A 190 4.85 18.59 -12.86
N SER A 191 4.29 19.54 -12.13
CA SER A 191 4.82 20.88 -11.91
C SER A 191 4.79 21.20 -10.43
N ARG A 192 5.39 22.34 -10.03
CA ARG A 192 5.43 22.79 -8.63
C ARG A 192 4.07 22.69 -7.95
N GLY A 193 4.07 22.15 -6.75
CA GLY A 193 2.87 21.88 -5.95
C GLY A 193 2.62 20.39 -5.78
N VAL A 194 1.44 20.07 -5.29
CA VAL A 194 1.07 18.71 -4.90
C VAL A 194 0.03 18.11 -5.85
N LYS A 195 0.34 16.96 -6.42
CA LYS A 195 -0.62 16.09 -7.12
C LYS A 195 -0.89 14.86 -6.27
N ASN A 196 -2.16 14.64 -5.90
CA ASN A 196 -2.57 13.46 -5.17
C ASN A 196 -3.26 12.43 -6.08
N LEU A 197 -2.88 11.16 -5.95
CA LEU A 197 -3.68 10.01 -6.32
C LEU A 197 -4.31 9.49 -5.04
N GLU A 198 -5.63 9.56 -4.92
CA GLU A 198 -6.28 9.21 -3.66
C GLU A 198 -7.67 8.60 -3.85
N SER A 199 -8.09 7.84 -2.85
CA SER A 199 -9.47 7.42 -2.64
C SER A 199 -9.90 7.74 -1.21
N LYS A 200 -11.19 8.10 -1.08
CA LYS A 200 -11.89 8.31 0.20
C LYS A 200 -13.09 7.38 0.33
N LEU A 201 -13.16 6.34 -0.52
CA LEU A 201 -14.30 5.43 -0.65
C LEU A 201 -14.25 4.21 0.30
N GLY A 202 -13.27 4.18 1.22
CA GLY A 202 -13.09 3.05 2.12
C GLY A 202 -12.79 1.76 1.37
N VAL A 203 -13.58 0.72 1.57
CA VAL A 203 -13.38 -0.60 0.95
C VAL A 203 -13.55 -0.62 -0.59
N ARG A 204 -14.15 0.41 -1.17
CA ARG A 204 -14.26 0.59 -2.63
C ARG A 204 -13.14 1.45 -3.20
N SER A 205 -11.97 1.40 -2.62
CA SER A 205 -10.84 2.29 -2.94
C SER A 205 -10.46 2.30 -4.42
N ASN A 206 -10.65 1.19 -5.14
CA ASN A 206 -10.21 1.05 -6.52
C ASN A 206 -11.27 1.44 -7.57
N GLN A 207 -12.48 1.81 -7.17
CA GLN A 207 -13.58 2.01 -8.11
C GLN A 207 -13.31 3.16 -9.10
N HIS A 208 -12.73 4.27 -8.62
CA HIS A 208 -12.47 5.45 -9.46
C HIS A 208 -10.99 5.74 -9.67
N SER A 209 -10.13 5.26 -8.80
CA SER A 209 -8.69 5.45 -8.85
C SER A 209 -8.00 4.24 -8.25
N HIS A 210 -6.92 3.80 -8.87
CA HIS A 210 -6.14 2.66 -8.39
C HIS A 210 -4.93 3.13 -7.60
N PRO A 211 -4.53 2.45 -6.51
CA PRO A 211 -3.37 2.81 -5.68
C PRO A 211 -2.05 2.44 -6.35
N CYS A 212 -1.93 2.66 -7.66
CA CYS A 212 -0.73 2.35 -8.44
C CYS A 212 -0.41 3.47 -9.43
N PHE A 213 0.87 3.56 -9.79
CA PHE A 213 1.38 4.58 -10.68
C PHE A 213 2.60 4.11 -11.48
N TYR A 214 2.89 4.79 -12.59
CA TYR A 214 4.23 4.89 -13.16
C TYR A 214 4.71 6.34 -13.09
N LEU A 215 5.98 6.52 -12.73
CA LEU A 215 6.68 7.78 -12.78
C LEU A 215 7.81 7.67 -13.79
N SER A 216 7.70 8.35 -14.93
CA SER A 216 8.73 8.41 -15.95
C SER A 216 9.62 9.62 -15.74
N LEU A 217 10.95 9.44 -15.82
CA LEU A 217 11.98 10.41 -15.47
C LEU A 217 12.63 11.04 -16.71
N ASP A 218 12.44 10.45 -17.89
CA ASP A 218 13.08 10.87 -19.16
C ASP A 218 12.08 11.47 -20.18
N GLY A 219 10.88 11.84 -19.70
CA GLY A 219 9.78 12.31 -20.55
C GLY A 219 8.55 11.42 -20.43
N LYS A 220 7.66 11.47 -21.42
CA LYS A 220 6.44 10.65 -21.45
C LYS A 220 6.73 9.16 -21.38
N ALA A 221 5.85 8.44 -20.68
CA ALA A 221 5.99 7.00 -20.49
C ALA A 221 6.07 6.24 -21.82
N GLN A 222 7.02 5.32 -21.92
CA GLN A 222 7.21 4.45 -23.08
C GLN A 222 7.25 2.98 -22.62
N GLU A 223 6.67 2.10 -23.42
CA GLU A 223 6.58 0.66 -23.12
C GLU A 223 7.96 -0.01 -23.03
N LYS A 224 8.90 0.35 -23.92
CA LYS A 224 10.17 -0.36 -24.11
C LYS A 224 11.42 0.46 -23.84
N ALA A 225 11.29 1.69 -23.37
CA ALA A 225 12.43 2.60 -23.16
C ALA A 225 12.15 3.60 -22.06
N GLY A 226 13.23 4.23 -21.54
CA GLY A 226 13.18 5.27 -20.53
C GLY A 226 13.23 4.74 -19.10
N ARG A 227 13.67 5.63 -18.19
CA ARG A 227 13.72 5.36 -16.75
C ARG A 227 12.33 5.53 -16.15
N VAL A 228 11.85 4.50 -15.49
CA VAL A 228 10.51 4.46 -14.90
C VAL A 228 10.58 3.86 -13.51
N VAL A 229 9.86 4.49 -12.58
CA VAL A 229 9.52 3.90 -11.27
C VAL A 229 8.06 3.51 -11.31
N GLY A 230 7.74 2.26 -11.00
CA GLY A 230 6.37 1.81 -10.77
C GLY A 230 6.13 1.54 -9.31
N GLY A 231 4.95 1.91 -8.81
CA GLY A 231 4.57 1.66 -7.42
C GLY A 231 3.11 1.31 -7.24
N THR A 232 2.82 0.51 -6.21
CA THR A 232 1.46 0.17 -5.80
C THR A 232 1.38 0.01 -4.29
N LEU A 233 0.34 0.58 -3.66
CA LEU A 233 0.10 0.43 -2.24
C LEU A 233 -0.76 -0.81 -1.98
N ALA A 234 -0.26 -1.74 -1.16
CA ALA A 234 -0.96 -2.95 -0.74
C ALA A 234 -1.99 -2.63 0.37
N TRP A 235 -3.03 -1.87 0.03
CA TRP A 235 -4.05 -1.42 0.95
C TRP A 235 -5.44 -1.42 0.31
N PRO A 236 -6.44 -2.10 0.89
CA PRO A 236 -7.80 -2.17 0.35
C PRO A 236 -8.70 -1.02 0.83
N GLY A 237 -8.20 -0.08 1.62
CA GLY A 237 -8.95 1.05 2.19
C GLY A 237 -8.66 2.37 1.49
N SER A 238 -9.14 3.48 2.09
CA SER A 238 -8.83 4.83 1.64
C SER A 238 -7.32 5.08 1.66
N TYR A 239 -6.75 5.53 0.54
CA TYR A 239 -5.32 5.73 0.37
C TYR A 239 -4.99 7.11 -0.19
N ARG A 240 -3.74 7.55 -0.01
CA ARG A 240 -3.17 8.71 -0.68
C ARG A 240 -1.72 8.43 -1.10
N LEU A 241 -1.44 8.68 -2.37
CA LEU A 241 -0.10 8.79 -2.93
C LEU A 241 0.09 10.26 -3.31
N SER A 242 0.93 10.97 -2.61
CA SER A 242 1.17 12.41 -2.77
C SER A 242 2.47 12.63 -3.52
N PHE A 243 2.42 13.35 -4.62
CA PHE A 243 3.56 13.71 -5.47
C PHE A 243 3.73 15.23 -5.37
N GLU A 244 4.74 15.68 -4.61
CA GLU A 244 5.04 17.08 -4.40
C GLU A 244 6.33 17.47 -5.12
N VAL A 245 6.21 18.37 -6.09
CA VAL A 245 7.38 19.04 -6.69
C VAL A 245 7.65 20.32 -5.90
N ASP A 246 8.81 20.37 -5.22
CA ASP A 246 9.20 21.45 -4.34
C ASP A 246 9.71 22.70 -5.10
N HIS A 247 10.09 23.76 -4.36
CA HIS A 247 10.61 25.00 -4.92
C HIS A 247 11.98 24.88 -5.61
N ARG A 248 12.65 23.73 -5.45
CA ARG A 248 13.92 23.37 -6.10
C ARG A 248 13.76 22.37 -7.22
N GLU A 249 12.52 22.12 -7.67
CA GLU A 249 12.14 21.12 -8.68
C GLU A 249 12.42 19.67 -8.26
N ASN A 250 12.64 19.39 -6.96
CA ASN A 250 12.74 18.01 -6.49
C ASN A 250 11.34 17.42 -6.30
N LEU A 251 11.22 16.13 -6.54
CA LEU A 251 9.99 15.39 -6.31
C LEU A 251 10.06 14.58 -5.02
N HIS A 252 9.07 14.76 -4.18
CA HIS A 252 8.80 13.99 -2.98
C HIS A 252 7.55 13.14 -3.19
N ILE A 253 7.65 11.82 -2.94
CA ILE A 253 6.50 10.91 -3.04
C ILE A 253 6.22 10.33 -1.67
N ILE A 254 5.05 10.62 -1.11
CA ILE A 254 4.57 10.07 0.15
C ILE A 254 3.41 9.13 -0.13
N SER A 255 3.50 7.90 0.37
CA SER A 255 2.52 6.86 0.11
C SER A 255 1.96 6.27 1.40
N GLY A 256 0.65 6.09 1.51
CA GLY A 256 0.06 5.48 2.69
C GLY A 256 -1.46 5.55 2.77
N ILE A 257 -1.97 5.27 3.95
CA ILE A 257 -3.39 5.47 4.29
C ILE A 257 -3.74 6.94 4.10
N ASN A 258 -4.93 7.23 3.58
CA ASN A 258 -5.37 8.61 3.38
C ASN A 258 -5.57 9.29 4.75
N PRO A 259 -4.85 10.38 5.04
CA PRO A 259 -4.98 11.11 6.30
C PRO A 259 -6.25 11.99 6.37
N TYR A 260 -7.02 12.07 5.29
CA TYR A 260 -8.27 12.84 5.26
C TYR A 260 -9.29 12.25 6.22
N ALA A 261 -9.77 13.06 7.17
CA ALA A 261 -10.71 12.68 8.21
C ALA A 261 -10.30 11.39 8.97
N SER A 262 -8.99 11.17 9.14
CA SER A 262 -8.41 10.01 9.78
C SER A 262 -7.42 10.42 10.85
N GLN A 263 -7.42 9.71 11.96
CA GLN A 263 -6.43 9.78 13.02
C GLN A 263 -6.31 8.42 13.68
N TYR A 264 -5.14 8.14 14.23
CA TYR A 264 -4.93 6.92 15.02
C TYR A 264 -4.40 7.27 16.41
N ILE A 265 -5.04 6.73 17.45
CA ILE A 265 -4.60 6.91 18.83
C ILE A 265 -3.70 5.73 19.17
N LEU A 266 -2.40 5.97 19.21
CA LEU A 266 -1.38 4.99 19.51
C LEU A 266 -1.17 4.96 21.04
N ASN A 267 -1.46 3.82 21.67
CA ASN A 267 -1.26 3.64 23.10
C ASN A 267 0.21 3.35 23.42
N PRO A 268 0.67 3.64 24.67
CA PRO A 268 2.02 3.29 25.11
C PRO A 268 2.33 1.80 24.88
N LYS A 269 3.50 1.50 24.27
CA LYS A 269 3.98 0.15 23.93
C LYS A 269 3.25 -0.54 22.78
N GLU A 270 2.21 0.06 22.22
CA GLU A 270 1.58 -0.41 20.99
C GLU A 270 2.49 -0.13 19.80
N VAL A 271 2.37 -0.95 18.76
CA VAL A 271 3.04 -0.76 17.47
C VAL A 271 2.00 -0.57 16.38
N PHE A 272 2.02 0.58 15.73
CA PHE A 272 1.22 0.82 14.54
C PHE A 272 2.04 0.48 13.30
N ARG A 273 1.56 -0.47 12.50
CA ARG A 273 2.19 -0.85 11.23
C ARG A 273 1.38 -0.30 10.06
N THR A 274 2.04 0.42 9.16
CA THR A 274 1.44 0.91 7.93
C THR A 274 1.29 -0.20 6.87
N PRO A 275 0.39 -0.06 5.89
CA PRO A 275 0.37 -0.93 4.72
C PRO A 275 1.69 -0.81 3.94
N ALA A 276 2.04 -1.84 3.17
CA ALA A 276 3.27 -1.80 2.38
C ALA A 276 3.07 -1.08 1.04
N LEU A 277 4.05 -0.25 0.65
CA LEU A 277 4.24 0.16 -0.73
C LEU A 277 5.18 -0.85 -1.41
N LEU A 278 4.75 -1.37 -2.55
CA LEU A 278 5.57 -2.17 -3.46
C LEU A 278 6.04 -1.26 -4.60
N TYR A 279 7.34 -1.24 -4.89
CA TYR A 279 7.85 -0.42 -5.99
C TYR A 279 9.06 -1.06 -6.67
N SER A 280 9.31 -0.64 -7.89
CA SER A 280 10.40 -1.12 -8.74
C SER A 280 10.90 0.00 -9.63
N TYR A 281 12.18 -0.02 -9.98
CA TYR A 281 12.79 0.88 -10.95
C TYR A 281 13.24 0.08 -12.19
N SER A 282 13.08 0.65 -13.39
CA SER A 282 13.61 0.09 -14.62
C SER A 282 14.09 1.19 -15.56
N SER A 283 15.18 0.93 -16.30
CA SER A 283 15.63 1.75 -17.43
C SER A 283 15.06 1.29 -18.78
N LYS A 284 14.15 0.30 -18.78
CA LYS A 284 13.61 -0.37 -19.97
C LYS A 284 12.11 -0.13 -20.17
N GLY A 285 11.58 0.97 -19.61
CA GLY A 285 10.21 1.38 -19.81
C GLY A 285 9.17 0.68 -18.92
N THR A 286 7.90 1.05 -19.11
CA THR A 286 6.77 0.59 -18.28
C THR A 286 6.48 -0.89 -18.41
N GLY A 287 6.71 -1.48 -19.58
CA GLY A 287 6.49 -2.91 -19.80
C GLY A 287 7.42 -3.81 -18.98
N ASP A 288 8.65 -3.36 -18.71
CA ASP A 288 9.55 -4.09 -17.83
C ASP A 288 9.07 -4.05 -16.38
N ILE A 289 8.66 -2.86 -15.88
CA ILE A 289 8.04 -2.71 -14.55
C ILE A 289 6.81 -3.61 -14.41
N SER A 290 5.91 -3.58 -15.39
CA SER A 290 4.70 -4.43 -15.41
C SER A 290 5.05 -5.91 -15.26
N ARG A 291 6.00 -6.42 -16.05
CA ARG A 291 6.45 -7.81 -15.98
C ARG A 291 7.12 -8.16 -14.64
N ARG A 292 7.83 -7.23 -13.98
CA ARG A 292 8.40 -7.42 -12.64
C ARG A 292 7.30 -7.63 -11.60
N PHE A 293 6.28 -6.78 -11.59
CA PHE A 293 5.12 -6.93 -10.71
C PHE A 293 4.34 -8.21 -11.00
N HIS A 294 4.16 -8.60 -12.27
CA HIS A 294 3.49 -9.87 -12.61
C HIS A 294 4.24 -11.09 -12.07
N ARG A 295 5.57 -11.12 -12.22
CA ARG A 295 6.40 -12.22 -11.66
C ARG A 295 6.36 -12.25 -10.14
N TRP A 296 6.47 -11.07 -9.50
CA TRP A 296 6.38 -10.95 -8.06
C TRP A 296 5.00 -11.40 -7.55
N ALA A 297 3.92 -10.88 -8.14
CA ALA A 297 2.56 -11.25 -7.75
C ALA A 297 2.31 -12.75 -7.91
N LYS A 298 2.75 -13.33 -9.01
CA LYS A 298 2.64 -14.78 -9.25
C LYS A 298 3.35 -15.62 -8.18
N LYS A 299 4.53 -15.18 -7.73
CA LYS A 299 5.36 -15.93 -6.79
C LYS A 299 5.00 -15.67 -5.32
N TYR A 300 4.68 -14.41 -4.97
CA TYR A 300 4.55 -13.96 -3.59
C TYR A 300 3.20 -13.32 -3.23
N GLY A 301 2.53 -12.66 -4.17
CA GLY A 301 1.34 -11.86 -3.91
C GLY A 301 0.02 -12.62 -4.03
N ILE A 302 -0.04 -13.69 -4.83
CA ILE A 302 -1.29 -14.41 -5.16
C ILE A 302 -1.22 -15.84 -4.65
N TYR A 303 -2.22 -16.24 -3.86
CA TYR A 303 -2.33 -17.62 -3.43
C TYR A 303 -2.39 -18.57 -4.64
N ARG A 304 -1.50 -19.56 -4.69
CA ARG A 304 -1.33 -20.47 -5.83
C ARG A 304 -1.15 -19.73 -7.17
N GLY A 305 -0.40 -18.64 -7.18
CA GLY A 305 -0.17 -17.82 -8.36
C GLY A 305 0.51 -18.56 -9.52
N ASP A 306 1.21 -19.65 -9.22
CA ASP A 306 1.86 -20.58 -10.16
C ASP A 306 0.87 -21.53 -10.88
N LYS A 307 -0.37 -21.63 -10.41
CA LYS A 307 -1.38 -22.52 -11.02
C LYS A 307 -2.12 -21.83 -12.16
N THR A 308 -2.43 -22.61 -13.19
CA THR A 308 -3.30 -22.15 -14.27
C THR A 308 -4.69 -21.81 -13.71
N ARG A 309 -5.25 -20.70 -14.15
CA ARG A 309 -6.64 -20.32 -13.85
C ARG A 309 -7.58 -21.06 -14.77
N THR A 310 -8.71 -21.49 -14.22
CA THR A 310 -9.77 -22.15 -14.99
C THR A 310 -10.48 -21.15 -15.89
N THR A 311 -10.84 -21.60 -17.09
CA THR A 311 -11.77 -20.85 -17.94
C THR A 311 -13.15 -20.86 -17.30
N LEU A 312 -13.77 -19.67 -17.18
CA LEU A 312 -15.02 -19.47 -16.45
C LEU A 312 -16.12 -18.93 -17.35
N LEU A 313 -17.32 -19.50 -17.23
CA LEU A 313 -18.54 -18.93 -17.76
C LEU A 313 -19.43 -18.49 -16.59
N ASN A 314 -19.82 -17.22 -16.60
CA ASN A 314 -20.75 -16.62 -15.65
C ASN A 314 -22.11 -16.43 -16.34
N ASN A 315 -23.22 -16.69 -15.65
CA ASN A 315 -24.56 -16.56 -16.24
C ASN A 315 -25.11 -15.14 -16.26
N TRP A 316 -24.48 -14.15 -15.55
CA TRP A 316 -25.08 -12.85 -15.32
C TRP A 316 -25.57 -12.16 -16.60
N GLU A 317 -24.70 -11.94 -17.57
CA GLU A 317 -25.06 -11.27 -18.82
C GLU A 317 -26.06 -12.04 -19.70
N ALA A 318 -26.22 -13.33 -19.47
CA ALA A 318 -27.18 -14.16 -20.20
C ALA A 318 -28.59 -14.13 -19.59
N THR A 319 -28.70 -13.96 -18.26
CA THR A 319 -29.97 -14.18 -17.56
C THR A 319 -30.37 -13.06 -16.61
N TYR A 320 -29.39 -12.28 -16.12
CA TYR A 320 -29.58 -11.38 -14.97
C TYR A 320 -30.29 -12.13 -13.82
N PHE A 321 -31.39 -11.60 -13.31
CA PHE A 321 -32.21 -12.23 -12.26
C PHE A 321 -33.21 -13.26 -12.78
N ASP A 322 -33.43 -13.37 -14.10
CA ASP A 322 -34.45 -14.21 -14.69
C ASP A 322 -33.91 -15.58 -15.09
N PHE A 323 -33.86 -16.47 -14.12
CA PHE A 323 -33.43 -17.84 -14.31
C PHE A 323 -34.16 -18.80 -13.36
N ASN A 324 -34.13 -20.07 -13.73
CA ASN A 324 -34.52 -21.20 -12.90
C ASN A 324 -33.51 -22.32 -13.05
N GLU A 325 -33.75 -23.42 -12.37
CA GLU A 325 -32.88 -24.60 -12.35
C GLU A 325 -32.69 -25.23 -13.73
N GLU A 326 -33.73 -25.25 -14.56
CA GLU A 326 -33.68 -25.81 -15.93
C GLU A 326 -32.78 -24.97 -16.84
N VAL A 327 -32.97 -23.62 -16.83
CA VAL A 327 -32.15 -22.67 -17.59
C VAL A 327 -30.67 -22.79 -17.19
N LEU A 328 -30.38 -22.84 -15.89
CA LEU A 328 -29.00 -22.96 -15.40
C LEU A 328 -28.37 -24.31 -15.79
N SER A 329 -29.13 -25.40 -15.74
CA SER A 329 -28.65 -26.71 -16.17
C SER A 329 -28.33 -26.75 -17.67
N GLY A 330 -29.11 -26.04 -18.48
CA GLY A 330 -28.83 -25.83 -19.90
C GLY A 330 -27.51 -25.10 -20.13
N ILE A 331 -27.31 -23.98 -19.42
CA ILE A 331 -26.07 -23.17 -19.51
C ILE A 331 -24.84 -23.99 -19.03
N ILE A 332 -24.98 -24.77 -17.94
CA ILE A 332 -23.91 -25.68 -17.45
C ILE A 332 -23.52 -26.69 -18.52
N LYS A 333 -24.52 -27.28 -19.21
CA LYS A 333 -24.28 -28.23 -20.31
C LYS A 333 -23.51 -27.54 -21.45
N ASP A 334 -23.98 -26.38 -21.90
CA ASP A 334 -23.39 -25.67 -23.02
C ASP A 334 -21.98 -25.19 -22.70
N ALA A 335 -21.73 -24.71 -21.45
CA ALA A 335 -20.41 -24.37 -20.96
C ALA A 335 -19.44 -25.59 -21.04
N ALA A 336 -19.87 -26.75 -20.60
CA ALA A 336 -19.08 -27.98 -20.67
C ALA A 336 -18.78 -28.38 -22.13
N ASP A 337 -19.81 -28.34 -22.99
CA ASP A 337 -19.68 -28.73 -24.41
C ASP A 337 -18.72 -27.75 -25.16
N MET A 338 -18.66 -26.50 -24.75
CA MET A 338 -17.71 -25.49 -25.26
C MET A 338 -16.31 -25.55 -24.64
N GLY A 339 -16.09 -26.42 -23.65
CA GLY A 339 -14.77 -26.60 -23.01
C GLY A 339 -14.45 -25.64 -21.88
N PHE A 340 -15.42 -24.97 -21.29
CA PHE A 340 -15.23 -24.22 -20.05
C PHE A 340 -15.00 -25.17 -18.88
N GLU A 341 -14.17 -24.75 -17.92
CA GLU A 341 -13.77 -25.58 -16.77
C GLU A 341 -14.55 -25.23 -15.48
N LEU A 342 -15.21 -24.07 -15.46
CA LEU A 342 -15.94 -23.56 -14.30
C LEU A 342 -17.19 -22.81 -14.74
N PHE A 343 -18.35 -23.21 -14.19
CA PHE A 343 -19.57 -22.42 -14.24
C PHE A 343 -19.71 -21.62 -12.94
N LEU A 344 -19.96 -20.32 -13.03
CA LEU A 344 -20.21 -19.43 -11.88
C LEU A 344 -21.67 -18.97 -11.90
N LEU A 345 -22.43 -19.36 -10.87
CA LEU A 345 -23.76 -18.83 -10.60
C LEU A 345 -23.64 -17.45 -9.94
N ASP A 346 -24.11 -16.42 -10.67
CA ASP A 346 -24.09 -15.06 -10.21
C ASP A 346 -25.31 -14.69 -9.35
N ASP A 347 -25.58 -13.39 -9.16
CA ASP A 347 -26.63 -12.82 -8.31
C ASP A 347 -28.04 -13.38 -8.64
N GLY A 348 -28.94 -13.32 -7.65
CA GLY A 348 -30.34 -13.72 -7.84
C GLY A 348 -30.73 -15.13 -7.41
N TRP A 349 -29.78 -15.94 -6.93
CA TRP A 349 -30.02 -17.35 -6.54
C TRP A 349 -30.58 -17.51 -5.12
N PHE A 350 -30.67 -16.46 -4.33
CA PHE A 350 -30.93 -16.50 -2.88
C PHE A 350 -32.20 -15.72 -2.48
N ALA A 351 -32.51 -15.77 -1.18
CA ALA A 351 -33.63 -15.17 -0.46
C ALA A 351 -35.01 -15.73 -0.83
N ASN A 352 -35.86 -15.92 0.20
CA ASN A 352 -37.19 -16.49 0.07
C ASN A 352 -38.31 -15.52 0.48
N LYS A 353 -38.18 -14.85 1.64
CA LYS A 353 -39.15 -13.87 2.11
C LYS A 353 -39.14 -12.59 1.24
N TYR A 354 -37.97 -12.14 0.90
CA TYR A 354 -37.70 -11.01 0.02
C TYR A 354 -36.85 -11.48 -1.17
N PRO A 355 -37.47 -12.14 -2.18
CA PRO A 355 -36.70 -12.74 -3.28
C PRO A 355 -35.76 -11.76 -3.97
N ARG A 356 -34.55 -12.24 -4.28
CA ARG A 356 -33.55 -11.47 -5.03
C ARG A 356 -33.86 -11.49 -6.52
N ASP A 357 -34.95 -10.79 -6.89
CA ASP A 357 -35.39 -10.62 -8.28
C ASP A 357 -34.99 -9.25 -8.86
N ASN A 358 -34.29 -8.44 -8.08
CA ASN A 358 -33.72 -7.13 -8.42
C ASN A 358 -32.77 -6.66 -7.29
N ASP A 359 -32.08 -5.54 -7.50
CA ASP A 359 -31.10 -4.98 -6.57
C ASP A 359 -31.68 -4.46 -5.24
N LYS A 360 -32.99 -4.36 -5.09
CA LYS A 360 -33.63 -3.65 -3.95
C LYS A 360 -34.06 -4.56 -2.81
N ALA A 361 -33.83 -5.87 -2.92
CA ALA A 361 -34.29 -6.84 -1.93
C ALA A 361 -33.36 -8.06 -1.84
N GLY A 362 -33.40 -8.76 -0.72
CA GLY A 362 -32.83 -10.09 -0.51
C GLY A 362 -31.36 -10.13 -0.16
N LEU A 363 -30.59 -9.07 -0.41
CA LEU A 363 -29.16 -9.08 -0.11
C LEU A 363 -28.90 -9.18 1.39
N GLY A 364 -28.12 -10.20 1.79
CA GLY A 364 -27.92 -10.62 3.17
C GLY A 364 -28.53 -11.98 3.51
N ASP A 365 -29.55 -12.42 2.77
CA ASP A 365 -30.29 -13.67 2.99
C ASP A 365 -29.75 -14.81 2.12
N TRP A 366 -28.60 -15.36 2.48
CA TRP A 366 -27.83 -16.35 1.67
C TRP A 366 -28.43 -17.77 1.66
N ASN A 367 -29.75 -17.88 1.79
CA ASN A 367 -30.47 -19.13 1.60
C ASN A 367 -30.99 -19.22 0.16
N TYR A 368 -30.74 -20.32 -0.54
CA TYR A 368 -31.17 -20.48 -1.92
C TYR A 368 -32.69 -20.26 -2.08
N ASN A 369 -33.08 -19.62 -3.18
CA ASN A 369 -34.46 -19.36 -3.53
C ASN A 369 -35.16 -20.67 -3.96
N LYS A 370 -36.06 -21.15 -3.14
CA LYS A 370 -36.75 -22.44 -3.34
C LYS A 370 -37.64 -22.46 -4.59
N LYS A 371 -38.09 -21.29 -5.07
CA LYS A 371 -38.90 -21.19 -6.28
C LYS A 371 -38.02 -21.32 -7.53
N LYS A 372 -36.87 -20.67 -7.56
CA LYS A 372 -35.93 -20.74 -8.68
C LYS A 372 -35.16 -22.06 -8.71
N LEU A 373 -34.80 -22.58 -7.54
CA LEU A 373 -33.96 -23.76 -7.35
C LEU A 373 -34.67 -24.78 -6.44
N PRO A 374 -35.72 -25.47 -6.91
CA PRO A 374 -36.53 -26.37 -6.09
C PRO A 374 -35.73 -27.55 -5.50
N HIS A 375 -34.66 -28.00 -6.17
CA HIS A 375 -33.79 -29.06 -5.69
C HIS A 375 -32.53 -28.54 -5.00
N GLY A 376 -32.40 -27.21 -4.84
CA GLY A 376 -31.31 -26.53 -4.16
C GLY A 376 -30.00 -26.51 -4.93
N LEU A 377 -29.00 -25.83 -4.34
CA LEU A 377 -27.66 -25.68 -4.96
C LEU A 377 -26.97 -27.03 -5.24
N GLY A 378 -27.21 -28.03 -4.38
CA GLY A 378 -26.62 -29.35 -4.55
C GLY A 378 -26.96 -30.03 -5.87
N TYR A 379 -28.12 -29.73 -6.43
CA TYR A 379 -28.52 -30.24 -7.75
C TYR A 379 -27.59 -29.65 -8.83
N LEU A 380 -27.41 -28.35 -8.90
CA LEU A 380 -26.54 -27.69 -9.88
C LEU A 380 -25.07 -28.12 -9.73
N VAL A 381 -24.59 -28.29 -8.50
CA VAL A 381 -23.27 -28.86 -8.23
C VAL A 381 -23.11 -30.22 -8.82
N ASN A 382 -24.12 -31.07 -8.69
CA ASN A 382 -24.10 -32.43 -9.23
C ASN A 382 -24.20 -32.43 -10.78
N GLU A 383 -25.02 -31.58 -11.36
CA GLU A 383 -25.09 -31.41 -12.83
C GLU A 383 -23.74 -30.98 -13.41
N SER A 384 -23.06 -29.97 -12.76
CA SER A 384 -21.71 -29.56 -13.14
C SER A 384 -20.71 -30.72 -13.07
N LYS A 385 -20.72 -31.51 -11.97
CA LYS A 385 -19.84 -32.65 -11.79
C LYS A 385 -20.08 -33.73 -12.87
N LYS A 386 -21.34 -34.02 -13.21
CA LYS A 386 -21.68 -35.00 -14.30
C LYS A 386 -21.10 -34.56 -15.65
N LYS A 387 -20.95 -33.25 -15.87
CA LYS A 387 -20.39 -32.66 -17.09
C LYS A 387 -18.86 -32.45 -16.99
N GLY A 388 -18.23 -32.76 -15.87
CA GLY A 388 -16.78 -32.61 -15.69
C GLY A 388 -16.28 -31.18 -15.44
N ILE A 389 -17.18 -30.25 -15.15
CA ILE A 389 -16.82 -28.86 -14.84
C ILE A 389 -17.03 -28.53 -13.37
N LYS A 390 -16.33 -27.51 -12.87
CA LYS A 390 -16.48 -26.99 -11.51
C LYS A 390 -17.72 -26.11 -11.40
N PHE A 391 -18.22 -25.97 -10.17
CA PHE A 391 -19.29 -25.03 -9.83
C PHE A 391 -18.76 -23.96 -8.89
N GLY A 392 -19.06 -22.70 -9.18
CA GLY A 392 -18.79 -21.52 -8.34
C GLY A 392 -20.07 -20.76 -8.03
N ILE A 393 -20.04 -19.93 -7.02
CA ILE A 393 -21.18 -19.13 -6.60
C ILE A 393 -20.71 -17.70 -6.23
N TRP A 394 -21.50 -16.71 -6.62
CA TRP A 394 -21.27 -15.30 -6.27
C TRP A 394 -21.88 -14.96 -4.91
N LEU A 395 -21.17 -14.14 -4.14
CA LEU A 395 -21.58 -13.59 -2.85
C LEU A 395 -21.15 -12.12 -2.74
N GLU A 396 -21.99 -11.28 -2.16
CA GLU A 396 -21.69 -9.87 -1.81
C GLU A 396 -21.93 -9.66 -0.28
N PRO A 397 -21.07 -10.23 0.59
CA PRO A 397 -21.31 -10.26 2.03
C PRO A 397 -21.14 -8.91 2.71
N GLU A 398 -20.55 -7.92 2.06
CA GLU A 398 -20.33 -6.57 2.57
C GLU A 398 -21.57 -5.67 2.52
N MET A 399 -22.64 -6.11 1.86
CA MET A 399 -23.85 -5.31 1.67
C MET A 399 -25.10 -6.02 2.22
N VAL A 400 -26.09 -5.22 2.59
CA VAL A 400 -27.40 -5.72 3.05
C VAL A 400 -28.49 -4.80 2.50
N ASN A 401 -29.60 -5.39 2.05
CA ASN A 401 -30.78 -4.61 1.71
C ASN A 401 -31.67 -4.41 2.95
N PRO A 402 -32.36 -3.25 3.09
CA PRO A 402 -33.42 -3.07 4.10
C PRO A 402 -34.55 -4.10 3.99
N LYS A 403 -34.85 -4.57 2.76
CA LYS A 403 -35.76 -5.68 2.50
C LYS A 403 -34.98 -7.00 2.52
N SER A 404 -34.56 -7.43 3.73
CA SER A 404 -33.95 -8.74 4.00
C SER A 404 -34.32 -9.21 5.40
N GLU A 405 -34.35 -10.51 5.62
CA GLU A 405 -34.54 -11.08 6.97
C GLU A 405 -33.34 -10.79 7.86
N LEU A 406 -32.14 -10.64 7.29
CA LEU A 406 -30.93 -10.26 8.01
C LEU A 406 -31.09 -8.87 8.61
N TYR A 407 -31.54 -7.88 7.83
CA TYR A 407 -31.73 -6.51 8.31
C TYR A 407 -32.84 -6.45 9.36
N GLU A 408 -33.95 -7.19 9.19
CA GLU A 408 -35.01 -7.27 10.22
C GLU A 408 -34.50 -7.78 11.56
N LYS A 409 -33.58 -8.75 11.55
CA LYS A 409 -33.04 -9.36 12.77
C LYS A 409 -31.90 -8.54 13.38
N HIS A 410 -31.11 -7.90 12.55
CA HIS A 410 -29.86 -7.24 12.93
C HIS A 410 -29.69 -5.88 12.23
N PRO A 411 -30.60 -4.91 12.47
CA PRO A 411 -30.44 -3.57 11.92
C PRO A 411 -29.21 -2.84 12.50
N ASP A 412 -28.75 -3.29 13.67
CA ASP A 412 -27.56 -2.80 14.37
C ASP A 412 -26.22 -3.20 13.71
N TRP A 413 -26.24 -4.13 12.74
CA TRP A 413 -25.03 -4.52 11.99
C TRP A 413 -24.70 -3.57 10.83
N VAL A 414 -25.62 -2.69 10.48
CA VAL A 414 -25.36 -1.70 9.44
C VAL A 414 -24.37 -0.65 9.92
N ILE A 415 -23.32 -0.43 9.13
CA ILE A 415 -22.35 0.63 9.39
C ILE A 415 -23.04 1.98 9.18
N GLY A 416 -23.24 2.71 10.25
CA GLY A 416 -23.92 4.01 10.27
C GLY A 416 -23.24 5.00 11.20
N GLN A 417 -23.57 6.28 11.04
CA GLN A 417 -23.13 7.33 11.94
C GLN A 417 -24.13 7.49 13.10
N PRO A 418 -23.69 7.55 14.35
CA PRO A 418 -24.57 7.80 15.49
C PRO A 418 -25.42 9.08 15.28
N ASN A 419 -26.73 8.99 15.57
CA ASN A 419 -27.67 10.09 15.46
C ASN A 419 -27.82 10.67 14.04
N ARG A 420 -27.53 9.89 13.01
CA ARG A 420 -27.76 10.23 11.61
C ARG A 420 -28.64 9.18 10.95
N PRO A 421 -29.48 9.56 9.96
CA PRO A 421 -30.21 8.57 9.16
C PRO A 421 -29.20 7.69 8.40
N LEU A 422 -29.60 6.45 8.17
CA LEU A 422 -28.82 5.53 7.33
C LEU A 422 -28.81 6.04 5.89
N ASP A 423 -27.67 5.92 5.24
CA ASP A 423 -27.57 6.06 3.80
C ASP A 423 -28.02 4.74 3.15
N LEU A 424 -29.14 4.79 2.44
CA LEU A 424 -29.76 3.64 1.78
C LEU A 424 -29.45 3.64 0.30
N SER A 425 -28.20 3.89 -0.08
CA SER A 425 -27.77 4.00 -1.47
C SER A 425 -27.91 2.69 -2.29
N ARG A 426 -28.23 1.56 -1.66
CA ARG A 426 -28.63 0.29 -2.28
C ARG A 426 -29.81 -0.37 -1.60
#